data_a83101c603427d2d71a14f081c20858d
#
_entry.id   a83101c603427d2d71a14f081c20858d
#
_cell.length_a   1.000
_cell.length_b   1.000
_cell.length_c   1.000
_cell.angle_alpha   90.00
_cell.angle_beta   90.00
_cell.angle_gamma   90.00
#
_symmetry.space_group_name_H-M   'P 1'
#
loop_
_entity.id
_entity.type
_entity.pdbx_description
1 polymer ?
#
loop_
_entity_poly.entity_id
_entity_poly.type
_entity_poly.pdbx_seq_one_letter_code
_entity_poly.pdbx_strand_id
1 'polypeptide(L)'
;QFPDNATPAMALGLDQLPLALRGAGLSVPVIKDPAQLKLRPGPAVEARGRAGRDVVRNLAVQTSGGGPQASFVRNLARSAIDVSRRIGDVLTREGETGLPATGLGRRLEAVVRLIEAGLSSRIYFVSLDGFDTHANQQGAHTALLSELSDAVAAFYRRLSQSKIADRVLLATYSEFGRRVKENGSLGTDHGSASQLFVVTPPGRGGIVGAHPSLEDLDDGDLKHHTDFRRVYAMLLERWLKIPALPAVGKGFKPLEIV
;
A
#
# COMPACT_ATOMS: atom_id res chain seq x y z
N GLN A 1 -12.65 -13.67 -9.35
CA GLN A 1 -12.53 -14.57 -8.20
C GLN A 1 -11.05 -14.90 -8.03
N PHE A 2 -10.49 -14.75 -6.83
CA PHE A 2 -9.10 -15.11 -6.56
C PHE A 2 -9.03 -16.61 -6.29
N PRO A 3 -7.93 -17.30 -6.67
CA PRO A 3 -7.71 -18.68 -6.21
C PRO A 3 -7.70 -18.73 -4.69
N ASP A 4 -8.14 -19.84 -4.10
CA ASP A 4 -8.25 -20.02 -2.63
C ASP A 4 -6.96 -19.74 -1.84
N ASN A 5 -5.80 -19.74 -2.51
CA ASN A 5 -4.48 -19.48 -1.93
C ASN A 5 -3.90 -18.10 -2.31
N ALA A 6 -4.70 -17.22 -2.94
CA ALA A 6 -4.20 -15.93 -3.37
C ALA A 6 -4.10 -14.96 -2.20
N THR A 7 -2.99 -14.23 -2.15
CA THR A 7 -2.80 -13.06 -1.29
C THR A 7 -3.15 -11.82 -2.12
N PRO A 8 -4.42 -11.36 -2.13
CA PRO A 8 -4.86 -10.32 -3.07
C PRO A 8 -4.22 -8.97 -2.79
N ALA A 9 -3.86 -8.71 -1.54
CA ALA A 9 -3.21 -7.49 -1.10
C ALA A 9 -2.10 -7.78 -0.09
N MET A 10 -1.16 -6.85 0.04
CA MET A 10 -0.03 -6.94 0.97
C MET A 10 0.35 -5.54 1.48
N ALA A 11 0.67 -5.42 2.76
CA ALA A 11 1.17 -4.20 3.38
C ALA A 11 2.65 -4.36 3.77
N LEU A 12 3.48 -3.36 3.45
CA LEU A 12 4.91 -3.39 3.72
C LEU A 12 5.35 -2.16 4.53
N GLY A 13 6.24 -2.38 5.49
CA GLY A 13 6.79 -1.32 6.34
C GLY A 13 5.82 -0.84 7.41
N LEU A 14 4.87 -1.65 7.83
CA LEU A 14 3.85 -1.31 8.81
C LEU A 14 3.86 -2.31 9.97
N ASP A 15 3.52 -1.82 11.17
CA ASP A 15 3.37 -2.65 12.36
C ASP A 15 2.00 -3.37 12.42
N GLN A 16 0.99 -2.76 11.85
CA GLN A 16 -0.39 -3.24 11.87
C GLN A 16 -1.05 -3.10 10.51
N LEU A 17 -2.07 -3.92 10.27
CA LEU A 17 -2.88 -3.82 9.06
C LEU A 17 -3.65 -2.49 9.06
N PRO A 18 -3.42 -1.62 8.07
CA PRO A 18 -4.15 -0.36 7.95
C PRO A 18 -5.65 -0.62 7.72
N LEU A 19 -6.47 0.30 8.21
CA LEU A 19 -7.93 0.20 8.09
C LEU A 19 -8.37 0.06 6.62
N ALA A 20 -7.68 0.75 5.73
CA ALA A 20 -7.92 0.71 4.28
C ALA A 20 -7.79 -0.69 3.65
N LEU A 21 -7.08 -1.62 4.30
CA LEU A 21 -6.90 -3.00 3.82
C LEU A 21 -7.70 -4.03 4.64
N ARG A 22 -8.51 -3.59 5.60
CA ARG A 22 -9.35 -4.50 6.39
C ARG A 22 -10.61 -4.83 5.62
N GLY A 23 -10.88 -6.11 5.42
CA GLY A 23 -12.08 -6.60 4.75
C GLY A 23 -12.54 -7.93 5.33
N ALA A 24 -13.84 -8.21 5.27
CA ALA A 24 -14.39 -9.47 5.73
C ALA A 24 -13.85 -10.63 4.88
N GLY A 25 -13.28 -11.64 5.55
CA GLY A 25 -12.80 -12.86 4.90
C GLY A 25 -11.48 -12.73 4.12
N LEU A 26 -10.79 -11.58 4.19
CA LEU A 26 -9.50 -11.39 3.53
C LEU A 26 -8.36 -11.48 4.55
N SER A 27 -7.35 -12.31 4.25
CA SER A 27 -6.08 -12.33 4.96
C SER A 27 -5.08 -11.49 4.17
N VAL A 28 -4.70 -10.33 4.72
CA VAL A 28 -3.70 -9.43 4.14
C VAL A 28 -2.43 -9.51 4.98
N PRO A 29 -1.32 -10.06 4.44
CA PRO A 29 -0.04 -10.06 5.13
C PRO A 29 0.46 -8.64 5.40
N VAL A 30 0.98 -8.43 6.60
CA VAL A 30 1.70 -7.21 6.98
C VAL A 30 3.16 -7.57 7.21
N ILE A 31 4.05 -6.95 6.46
CA ILE A 31 5.49 -7.15 6.54
C ILE A 31 6.10 -5.89 7.15
N LYS A 32 6.47 -5.95 8.42
CA LYS A 32 7.05 -4.79 9.13
C LYS A 32 8.39 -4.38 8.52
N ASP A 33 9.28 -5.33 8.40
CA ASP A 33 10.62 -5.13 7.85
C ASP A 33 10.87 -6.16 6.75
N PRO A 34 10.92 -5.72 5.49
CA PRO A 34 11.22 -6.62 4.37
C PRO A 34 12.57 -7.34 4.49
N ALA A 35 13.56 -6.72 5.15
CA ALA A 35 14.89 -7.32 5.36
C ALA A 35 14.92 -8.37 6.50
N GLN A 36 13.90 -8.38 7.35
CA GLN A 36 13.81 -9.27 8.51
C GLN A 36 12.50 -10.05 8.54
N LEU A 37 12.12 -10.64 7.42
CA LEU A 37 10.87 -11.40 7.35
C LEU A 37 10.90 -12.60 8.28
N LYS A 38 10.24 -12.49 9.43
CA LYS A 38 9.96 -13.60 10.34
C LYS A 38 8.46 -13.72 10.51
N LEU A 39 7.93 -14.92 10.30
CA LEU A 39 6.55 -15.23 10.69
C LEU A 39 6.38 -14.89 12.17
N ARG A 40 5.59 -13.86 12.47
CA ARG A 40 5.15 -13.57 13.84
C ARG A 40 3.78 -14.20 14.03
N PRO A 41 3.66 -15.23 14.84
CA PRO A 41 2.37 -15.73 15.24
C PRO A 41 1.62 -14.66 16.02
N GLY A 42 0.28 -14.65 15.94
CA GLY A 42 -0.53 -13.70 16.68
C GLY A 42 -0.28 -13.76 18.21
N PRO A 43 -0.69 -12.74 18.97
CA PRO A 43 -0.35 -12.56 20.39
C PRO A 43 -0.63 -13.81 21.26
N ALA A 44 -1.72 -14.50 21.01
CA ALA A 44 -2.09 -15.73 21.74
C ALA A 44 -1.11 -16.90 21.49
N VAL A 45 -0.46 -16.94 20.34
CA VAL A 45 0.55 -17.95 19.98
C VAL A 45 1.93 -17.50 20.44
N GLU A 46 2.24 -16.21 20.39
CA GLU A 46 3.47 -15.64 20.96
C GLU A 46 3.55 -15.85 22.48
N ALA A 47 2.44 -15.67 23.19
CA ALA A 47 2.36 -15.93 24.63
C ALA A 47 2.71 -17.38 25.02
N ARG A 48 2.53 -18.33 24.09
CA ARG A 48 2.91 -19.75 24.27
C ARG A 48 4.33 -20.08 23.80
N GLY A 49 5.10 -19.10 23.38
CA GLY A 49 6.52 -19.24 23.01
C GLY A 49 6.76 -20.31 21.92
N ARG A 50 7.77 -21.15 22.12
CA ARG A 50 8.14 -22.23 21.19
C ARG A 50 6.97 -23.19 20.94
N ALA A 51 6.26 -23.61 22.01
CA ALA A 51 5.12 -24.53 21.90
C ALA A 51 3.99 -23.98 21.01
N GLY A 52 3.69 -22.68 21.07
CA GLY A 52 2.70 -22.07 20.19
C GLY A 52 3.09 -22.12 18.71
N ARG A 53 4.35 -21.84 18.39
CA ARG A 53 4.87 -21.92 17.02
C ARG A 53 4.85 -23.35 16.47
N ASP A 54 5.19 -24.32 17.32
CA ASP A 54 5.16 -25.74 16.94
C ASP A 54 3.74 -26.22 16.69
N VAL A 55 2.75 -25.73 17.44
CA VAL A 55 1.32 -26.02 17.17
C VAL A 55 0.90 -25.53 15.79
N VAL A 56 1.21 -24.28 15.42
CA VAL A 56 0.86 -23.74 14.08
C VAL A 56 1.55 -24.57 12.97
N ARG A 57 2.81 -24.90 13.16
CA ARG A 57 3.57 -25.72 12.21
C ARG A 57 3.01 -27.12 12.08
N ASN A 58 2.68 -27.77 13.21
CA ASN A 58 2.09 -29.10 13.23
C ASN A 58 0.70 -29.14 12.62
N LEU A 59 -0.15 -28.11 12.86
CA LEU A 59 -1.45 -27.96 12.22
C LEU A 59 -1.31 -27.88 10.69
N ALA A 60 -0.31 -27.17 10.19
CA ALA A 60 -0.07 -27.06 8.75
C ALA A 60 0.41 -28.38 8.13
N VAL A 61 1.09 -29.26 8.88
CA VAL A 61 1.63 -30.54 8.38
C VAL A 61 0.61 -31.68 8.48
N GLN A 62 -0.37 -31.61 9.38
CA GLN A 62 -1.39 -32.65 9.52
C GLN A 62 -2.22 -32.81 8.23
N THR A 63 -2.26 -34.02 7.71
CA THR A 63 -2.95 -34.33 6.44
C THR A 63 -4.38 -34.82 6.61
N SER A 64 -4.77 -35.28 7.81
CA SER A 64 -6.09 -35.87 8.09
C SER A 64 -6.57 -35.60 9.51
N GLY A 65 -7.90 -35.63 9.70
CA GLY A 65 -8.59 -35.46 11.00
C GLY A 65 -9.28 -34.10 11.18
N GLY A 66 -10.42 -34.09 11.81
CA GLY A 66 -11.26 -32.93 12.09
C GLY A 66 -12.24 -32.56 10.95
N GLY A 67 -13.34 -31.87 11.34
CA GLY A 67 -14.38 -31.43 10.43
C GLY A 67 -13.96 -30.27 9.48
N PRO A 68 -14.93 -29.70 8.74
CA PRO A 68 -14.69 -28.62 7.77
C PRO A 68 -13.93 -27.43 8.35
N GLN A 69 -14.22 -27.04 9.60
CA GLN A 69 -13.56 -25.92 10.29
C GLN A 69 -12.05 -26.20 10.53
N ALA A 70 -11.71 -27.41 10.96
CA ALA A 70 -10.33 -27.80 11.18
C ALA A 70 -9.54 -27.86 9.85
N SER A 71 -10.20 -28.29 8.78
CA SER A 71 -9.62 -28.27 7.42
C SER A 71 -9.39 -26.84 6.93
N PHE A 72 -10.33 -25.95 7.16
CA PHE A 72 -10.17 -24.52 6.87
C PHE A 72 -8.97 -23.90 7.59
N VAL A 73 -8.87 -24.10 8.90
CA VAL A 73 -7.73 -23.56 9.70
C VAL A 73 -6.39 -24.14 9.23
N ARG A 74 -6.32 -25.45 8.92
CA ARG A 74 -5.11 -26.05 8.36
C ARG A 74 -4.70 -25.47 7.01
N ASN A 75 -5.65 -25.31 6.11
CA ASN A 75 -5.38 -24.73 4.79
C ASN A 75 -4.89 -23.28 4.93
N LEU A 76 -5.51 -22.50 5.80
CA LEU A 76 -5.07 -21.15 6.10
C LEU A 76 -3.63 -21.11 6.67
N ALA A 77 -3.32 -21.98 7.62
CA ALA A 77 -1.97 -22.09 8.19
C ALA A 77 -0.91 -22.51 7.14
N ARG A 78 -1.22 -23.46 6.27
CA ARG A 78 -0.35 -23.86 5.15
C ARG A 78 -0.11 -22.71 4.21
N SER A 79 -1.18 -22.07 3.72
CA SER A 79 -1.08 -20.92 2.82
C SER A 79 -0.23 -19.81 3.42
N ALA A 80 -0.42 -19.48 4.71
CA ALA A 80 0.37 -18.46 5.39
C ALA A 80 1.85 -18.82 5.46
N ILE A 81 2.19 -20.07 5.74
CA ILE A 81 3.59 -20.55 5.80
C ILE A 81 4.21 -20.53 4.40
N ASP A 82 3.53 -21.03 3.39
CA ASP A 82 4.05 -21.10 2.01
C ASP A 82 4.23 -19.70 1.41
N VAL A 83 3.26 -18.81 1.60
CA VAL A 83 3.39 -17.41 1.20
C VAL A 83 4.55 -16.73 1.91
N SER A 84 4.67 -16.91 3.23
CA SER A 84 5.77 -16.33 4.01
C SER A 84 7.14 -16.83 3.55
N ARG A 85 7.27 -18.13 3.23
CA ARG A 85 8.51 -18.70 2.71
C ARG A 85 8.85 -18.09 1.36
N ARG A 86 7.91 -18.09 0.41
CA ARG A 86 8.10 -17.50 -0.93
C ARG A 86 8.51 -16.03 -0.86
N ILE A 87 7.85 -15.25 0.00
CA ILE A 87 8.20 -13.84 0.23
C ILE A 87 9.62 -13.74 0.80
N GLY A 88 9.96 -14.55 1.81
CA GLY A 88 11.29 -14.59 2.41
C GLY A 88 12.38 -14.89 1.39
N ASP A 89 12.19 -15.92 0.58
CA ASP A 89 13.14 -16.34 -0.47
C ASP A 89 13.37 -15.24 -1.51
N VAL A 90 12.33 -14.44 -1.81
CA VAL A 90 12.41 -13.32 -2.76
C VAL A 90 13.12 -12.12 -2.16
N LEU A 91 12.78 -11.76 -0.93
CA LEU A 91 13.30 -10.55 -0.28
C LEU A 91 14.74 -10.69 0.20
N THR A 92 15.21 -11.92 0.45
CA THR A 92 16.61 -12.20 0.83
C THR A 92 17.56 -12.37 -0.34
N ARG A 93 17.07 -12.33 -1.59
CA ARG A 93 17.94 -12.39 -2.78
C ARG A 93 18.85 -11.17 -2.81
N GLU A 94 20.13 -11.42 -3.02
CA GLU A 94 21.11 -10.36 -3.24
C GLU A 94 20.92 -9.73 -4.63
N GLY A 95 21.31 -8.49 -4.75
CA GLY A 95 21.28 -7.73 -6.00
C GLY A 95 20.77 -6.31 -5.79
N GLU A 96 21.41 -5.37 -6.44
CA GLU A 96 21.00 -3.98 -6.42
C GLU A 96 19.78 -3.77 -7.33
N THR A 97 18.80 -3.06 -6.81
CA THR A 97 17.59 -2.68 -7.57
C THR A 97 17.67 -1.24 -8.10
N GLY A 98 18.67 -0.47 -7.66
CA GLY A 98 18.83 0.93 -8.01
C GLY A 98 17.84 1.86 -7.29
N LEU A 99 17.13 1.37 -6.26
CA LEU A 99 16.25 2.20 -5.45
C LEU A 99 17.03 2.89 -4.32
N PRO A 100 16.61 4.10 -3.86
CA PRO A 100 17.27 4.82 -2.77
C PRO A 100 17.26 4.01 -1.47
N ALA A 101 18.33 4.16 -0.67
CA ALA A 101 18.45 3.52 0.65
C ALA A 101 17.64 4.25 1.74
N THR A 102 16.49 4.83 1.39
CA THR A 102 15.53 5.48 2.29
C THR A 102 14.49 4.50 2.82
N GLY A 103 13.63 4.96 3.73
CA GLY A 103 12.52 4.15 4.25
C GLY A 103 11.55 3.71 3.14
N LEU A 104 11.09 4.66 2.34
CA LEU A 104 10.19 4.38 1.21
C LEU A 104 10.90 3.59 0.12
N GLY A 105 12.15 3.93 -0.20
CA GLY A 105 12.94 3.22 -1.20
C GLY A 105 13.06 1.73 -0.91
N ARG A 106 13.39 1.33 0.32
CA ARG A 106 13.44 -0.08 0.73
C ARG A 106 12.09 -0.80 0.65
N ARG A 107 10.99 -0.11 0.98
CA ARG A 107 9.63 -0.66 0.86
C ARG A 107 9.26 -0.90 -0.60
N LEU A 108 9.53 0.06 -1.48
CA LEU A 108 9.29 -0.06 -2.92
C LEU A 108 10.22 -1.09 -3.57
N GLU A 109 11.46 -1.22 -3.09
CA GLU A 109 12.37 -2.30 -3.50
C GLU A 109 11.77 -3.68 -3.23
N ALA A 110 11.24 -3.88 -2.02
CA ALA A 110 10.55 -5.13 -1.69
C ALA A 110 9.36 -5.38 -2.62
N VAL A 111 8.55 -4.36 -2.92
CA VAL A 111 7.43 -4.47 -3.88
C VAL A 111 7.93 -4.89 -5.27
N VAL A 112 8.97 -4.23 -5.80
CA VAL A 112 9.57 -4.61 -7.10
C VAL A 112 9.96 -6.08 -7.12
N ARG A 113 10.72 -6.53 -6.12
CA ARG A 113 11.18 -7.92 -6.03
C ARG A 113 10.01 -8.92 -6.01
N LEU A 114 8.94 -8.60 -5.28
CA LEU A 114 7.74 -9.44 -5.23
C LEU A 114 7.00 -9.51 -6.57
N ILE A 115 6.89 -8.37 -7.27
CA ILE A 115 6.28 -8.32 -8.61
C ILE A 115 7.14 -9.09 -9.62
N GLU A 116 8.46 -8.88 -9.64
CA GLU A 116 9.40 -9.57 -10.53
C GLU A 116 9.40 -11.09 -10.30
N ALA A 117 9.18 -11.52 -9.07
CA ALA A 117 9.05 -12.93 -8.72
C ALA A 117 7.68 -13.54 -9.08
N GLY A 118 6.77 -12.76 -9.65
CA GLY A 118 5.48 -13.23 -10.12
C GLY A 118 4.50 -13.57 -8.99
N LEU A 119 4.57 -12.88 -7.84
CA LEU A 119 3.55 -13.03 -6.80
C LEU A 119 2.19 -12.57 -7.32
N SER A 120 1.14 -13.28 -6.92
CA SER A 120 -0.24 -13.06 -7.38
C SER A 120 -0.93 -11.85 -6.72
N SER A 121 -0.26 -11.13 -5.82
CA SER A 121 -0.83 -9.94 -5.19
C SER A 121 -1.08 -8.83 -6.21
N ARG A 122 -2.28 -8.25 -6.14
CA ARG A 122 -2.70 -7.16 -7.04
C ARG A 122 -2.60 -5.78 -6.41
N ILE A 123 -2.55 -5.71 -5.08
CA ILE A 123 -2.48 -4.47 -4.31
C ILE A 123 -1.30 -4.57 -3.34
N TYR A 124 -0.40 -3.61 -3.44
CA TYR A 124 0.70 -3.40 -2.49
C TYR A 124 0.48 -2.06 -1.80
N PHE A 125 0.49 -2.07 -0.49
CA PHE A 125 0.34 -0.87 0.32
C PHE A 125 1.67 -0.56 1.01
N VAL A 126 2.13 0.67 0.85
CA VAL A 126 3.30 1.21 1.55
C VAL A 126 2.97 2.59 2.12
N SER A 127 3.62 3.00 3.21
CA SER A 127 3.43 4.32 3.80
C SER A 127 4.73 5.12 3.77
N LEU A 128 4.59 6.42 3.71
CA LEU A 128 5.65 7.38 3.98
C LEU A 128 5.10 8.33 5.06
N ASP A 129 5.60 8.17 6.26
CA ASP A 129 5.18 8.94 7.43
C ASP A 129 5.96 10.26 7.55
N GLY A 130 5.55 11.11 8.47
CA GLY A 130 6.26 12.36 8.78
C GLY A 130 5.64 13.63 8.18
N PHE A 131 4.56 13.53 7.41
CA PHE A 131 3.89 14.69 6.82
C PHE A 131 3.05 15.49 7.82
N ASP A 132 2.86 15.02 9.04
CA ASP A 132 2.14 15.74 10.11
C ASP A 132 3.00 16.80 10.77
N THR A 133 3.42 17.80 9.98
CA THR A 133 4.33 18.87 10.35
C THR A 133 3.58 20.13 10.71
N HIS A 134 3.50 20.44 12.00
CA HIS A 134 2.84 21.66 12.51
C HIS A 134 3.82 22.80 12.87
N ALA A 135 5.13 22.55 12.80
CA ALA A 135 6.15 23.53 13.11
C ALA A 135 7.37 23.34 12.19
N ASN A 136 8.03 24.44 11.81
CA ASN A 136 9.22 24.43 10.95
C ASN A 136 9.06 23.53 9.71
N GLN A 137 7.90 23.58 9.07
CA GLN A 137 7.44 22.61 8.07
C GLN A 137 8.31 22.56 6.82
N GLN A 138 8.82 23.68 6.34
CA GLN A 138 9.43 23.80 5.02
C GLN A 138 10.53 22.77 4.76
N GLY A 139 11.49 22.63 5.66
CA GLY A 139 12.63 21.72 5.48
C GLY A 139 12.20 20.24 5.50
N ALA A 140 11.38 19.88 6.49
CA ALA A 140 10.87 18.51 6.64
C ALA A 140 10.00 18.10 5.46
N HIS A 141 9.10 18.97 5.03
CA HIS A 141 8.20 18.71 3.89
C HIS A 141 8.98 18.55 2.58
N THR A 142 9.95 19.42 2.34
CA THR A 142 10.84 19.33 1.17
C THR A 142 11.59 18.00 1.16
N ALA A 143 12.14 17.56 2.28
CA ALA A 143 12.86 16.29 2.37
C ALA A 143 11.94 15.09 2.09
N LEU A 144 10.72 15.08 2.63
CA LEU A 144 9.72 14.03 2.40
C LEU A 144 9.26 13.96 0.94
N LEU A 145 9.03 15.12 0.30
CA LEU A 145 8.68 15.17 -1.12
C LEU A 145 9.84 14.72 -2.02
N SER A 146 11.09 15.04 -1.65
CA SER A 146 12.25 14.53 -2.36
C SER A 146 12.37 13.02 -2.22
N GLU A 147 12.22 12.47 -1.00
CA GLU A 147 12.19 11.01 -0.80
C GLU A 147 11.10 10.34 -1.64
N LEU A 148 9.88 10.89 -1.65
CA LEU A 148 8.78 10.37 -2.45
C LEU A 148 9.12 10.37 -3.94
N SER A 149 9.58 11.50 -4.47
CA SER A 149 9.91 11.68 -5.87
C SER A 149 11.02 10.72 -6.33
N ASP A 150 12.11 10.67 -5.59
CA ASP A 150 13.28 9.85 -5.94
C ASP A 150 12.95 8.36 -5.88
N ALA A 151 12.24 7.94 -4.85
CA ALA A 151 11.84 6.54 -4.68
C ALA A 151 10.86 6.09 -5.77
N VAL A 152 9.86 6.91 -6.12
CA VAL A 152 8.89 6.60 -7.18
C VAL A 152 9.56 6.60 -8.55
N ALA A 153 10.43 7.56 -8.84
CA ALA A 153 11.17 7.60 -10.10
C ALA A 153 12.09 6.38 -10.27
N ALA A 154 12.80 5.97 -9.22
CA ALA A 154 13.65 4.78 -9.23
C ALA A 154 12.81 3.49 -9.37
N PHE A 155 11.67 3.41 -8.70
CA PHE A 155 10.72 2.30 -8.79
C PHE A 155 10.27 2.07 -10.24
N TYR A 156 9.77 3.11 -10.91
CA TYR A 156 9.33 2.99 -12.30
C TYR A 156 10.47 2.73 -13.28
N ARG A 157 11.66 3.28 -13.04
CA ARG A 157 12.86 2.97 -13.82
C ARG A 157 13.17 1.47 -13.75
N ARG A 158 13.13 0.87 -12.58
CA ARG A 158 13.34 -0.56 -12.39
C ARG A 158 12.27 -1.40 -13.08
N LEU A 159 10.99 -1.06 -12.90
CA LEU A 159 9.89 -1.77 -13.56
C LEU A 159 10.01 -1.71 -15.09
N SER A 160 10.48 -0.58 -15.65
CA SER A 160 10.71 -0.42 -17.08
C SER A 160 11.86 -1.31 -17.59
N GLN A 161 12.95 -1.40 -16.83
CA GLN A 161 14.06 -2.32 -17.13
C GLN A 161 13.61 -3.77 -17.16
N SER A 162 12.71 -4.14 -16.26
CA SER A 162 12.11 -5.49 -16.18
C SER A 162 10.94 -5.69 -17.16
N LYS A 163 10.59 -4.68 -17.98
CA LYS A 163 9.50 -4.71 -18.97
C LYS A 163 8.12 -5.06 -18.36
N ILE A 164 7.86 -4.60 -17.15
CA ILE A 164 6.60 -4.83 -16.42
C ILE A 164 5.92 -3.53 -15.95
N ALA A 165 6.45 -2.37 -16.32
CA ALA A 165 5.92 -1.07 -15.91
C ALA A 165 4.46 -0.85 -16.35
N ASP A 166 4.08 -1.37 -17.50
CA ASP A 166 2.73 -1.31 -18.06
C ASP A 166 1.66 -2.05 -17.23
N ARG A 167 2.10 -2.89 -16.30
CA ARG A 167 1.23 -3.67 -15.41
C ARG A 167 1.09 -3.06 -14.02
N VAL A 168 1.76 -1.94 -13.75
CA VAL A 168 1.82 -1.34 -12.42
C VAL A 168 1.30 0.09 -12.46
N LEU A 169 0.32 0.38 -11.63
CA LEU A 169 -0.17 1.73 -11.35
C LEU A 169 0.12 2.05 -9.89
N LEU A 170 0.71 3.21 -9.64
CA LEU A 170 0.92 3.73 -8.29
C LEU A 170 -0.04 4.90 -8.07
N ALA A 171 -0.78 4.87 -6.98
CA ALA A 171 -1.60 5.98 -6.52
C ALA A 171 -1.22 6.34 -5.08
N THR A 172 -1.10 7.63 -4.81
CA THR A 172 -0.92 8.13 -3.44
C THR A 172 -2.24 8.61 -2.88
N TYR A 173 -2.37 8.62 -1.57
CA TYR A 173 -3.41 9.37 -0.86
C TYR A 173 -2.86 9.88 0.48
N SER A 174 -3.49 10.89 1.04
CA SER A 174 -3.19 11.43 2.35
C SER A 174 -4.45 11.45 3.22
N GLU A 175 -4.29 11.36 4.54
CA GLU A 175 -5.40 11.45 5.49
C GLU A 175 -5.94 12.89 5.59
N PHE A 176 -5.08 13.89 5.35
CA PHE A 176 -5.42 15.31 5.46
C PHE A 176 -4.74 16.12 4.37
N GLY A 177 -5.31 17.28 4.07
CA GLY A 177 -4.65 18.35 3.34
C GLY A 177 -4.04 19.38 4.27
N ARG A 178 -3.69 20.54 3.73
CA ARG A 178 -3.11 21.65 4.51
C ARG A 178 -3.88 22.93 4.28
N ARG A 179 -4.05 23.72 5.35
CA ARG A 179 -4.57 25.08 5.25
C ARG A 179 -3.57 25.97 4.49
N VAL A 180 -4.10 27.01 3.85
CA VAL A 180 -3.27 27.96 3.09
C VAL A 180 -2.43 28.84 4.02
N LYS A 181 -2.99 29.22 5.18
CA LYS A 181 -2.34 30.12 6.12
C LYS A 181 -1.29 29.39 6.96
N GLU A 182 -0.09 29.94 7.03
CA GLU A 182 0.94 29.54 7.97
C GLU A 182 0.47 29.83 9.41
N ASN A 183 0.73 28.91 10.31
CA ASN A 183 0.45 29.05 11.72
C ASN A 183 1.62 29.75 12.47
N GLY A 184 1.43 30.05 13.76
CA GLY A 184 2.45 30.73 14.58
C GLY A 184 3.75 29.96 14.84
N SER A 185 3.84 28.70 14.39
CA SER A 185 5.01 27.83 14.57
C SER A 185 5.77 27.55 13.27
N LEU A 186 5.57 28.33 12.22
CA LEU A 186 6.16 28.13 10.89
C LEU A 186 5.78 26.78 10.26
N GLY A 187 4.53 26.37 10.44
CA GLY A 187 3.91 25.20 9.85
C GLY A 187 2.51 25.55 9.34
N THR A 188 1.71 24.54 9.03
CA THR A 188 0.30 24.71 8.65
C THR A 188 -0.55 23.71 9.39
N ASP A 189 -1.79 24.09 9.69
CA ASP A 189 -2.78 23.19 10.25
C ASP A 189 -3.36 22.27 9.17
N HIS A 190 -4.03 21.20 9.59
CA HIS A 190 -4.72 20.30 8.66
C HIS A 190 -5.81 21.03 7.89
N GLY A 191 -5.98 20.67 6.64
CA GLY A 191 -7.01 21.16 5.73
C GLY A 191 -7.74 20.01 5.04
N SER A 192 -8.86 20.35 4.40
CA SER A 192 -9.79 19.37 3.83
C SER A 192 -9.40 18.89 2.43
N ALA A 193 -8.59 19.64 1.68
CA ALA A 193 -8.20 19.32 0.31
C ALA A 193 -6.72 18.99 0.19
N SER A 194 -6.39 17.99 -0.62
CA SER A 194 -5.04 17.47 -0.82
C SER A 194 -4.81 17.06 -2.28
N GLN A 195 -3.55 16.89 -2.65
CA GLN A 195 -3.15 16.32 -3.93
C GLN A 195 -3.15 14.79 -3.84
N LEU A 196 -3.50 14.17 -4.97
CA LEU A 196 -3.37 12.75 -5.18
C LEU A 196 -2.57 12.53 -6.46
N PHE A 197 -1.45 11.80 -6.36
CA PHE A 197 -0.63 11.45 -7.52
C PHE A 197 -1.04 10.09 -8.04
N VAL A 198 -1.23 10.01 -9.36
CA VAL A 198 -1.41 8.73 -10.07
C VAL A 198 -0.28 8.62 -11.08
N VAL A 199 0.55 7.59 -10.91
CA VAL A 199 1.63 7.28 -11.83
C VAL A 199 1.25 6.01 -12.57
N THR A 200 1.20 6.12 -13.90
CA THR A 200 0.80 5.03 -14.81
C THR A 200 1.90 4.77 -15.82
N PRO A 201 1.84 3.64 -16.55
CA PRO A 201 2.63 3.44 -17.76
C PRO A 201 2.46 4.61 -18.75
N PRO A 202 3.30 4.69 -19.79
CA PRO A 202 3.37 5.87 -20.67
C PRO A 202 1.99 6.35 -21.11
N GLY A 203 1.58 7.45 -20.56
CA GLY A 203 0.32 8.13 -20.80
C GLY A 203 0.56 9.64 -20.85
N ARG A 204 -0.50 10.39 -21.04
CA ARG A 204 -0.42 11.85 -21.00
C ARG A 204 -0.31 12.28 -19.54
N GLY A 205 0.88 12.69 -19.10
CA GLY A 205 1.05 13.37 -17.82
C GLY A 205 0.32 14.70 -17.82
N GLY A 206 -0.08 15.19 -16.65
CA GLY A 206 -0.72 16.47 -16.49
C GLY A 206 -1.51 16.59 -15.19
N ILE A 207 -2.18 17.71 -15.03
CA ILE A 207 -3.08 18.01 -13.91
C ILE A 207 -4.50 17.65 -14.33
N VAL A 208 -5.21 16.92 -13.49
CA VAL A 208 -6.62 16.57 -13.67
C VAL A 208 -7.43 17.28 -12.59
N GLY A 209 -8.39 18.10 -13.04
CA GLY A 209 -9.17 18.96 -12.19
C GLY A 209 -8.74 20.42 -12.30
N ALA A 210 -9.44 21.30 -11.60
CA ALA A 210 -9.08 22.70 -11.50
C ALA A 210 -8.00 22.91 -10.42
N HIS A 211 -7.09 23.84 -10.66
CA HIS A 211 -6.18 24.29 -9.62
C HIS A 211 -6.98 24.98 -8.51
N PRO A 212 -6.79 24.64 -7.24
CA PRO A 212 -7.53 25.29 -6.15
C PRO A 212 -7.16 26.77 -6.06
N SER A 213 -8.16 27.62 -5.77
CA SER A 213 -7.94 29.01 -5.45
C SER A 213 -7.29 29.16 -4.07
N LEU A 214 -6.29 30.03 -3.95
CA LEU A 214 -5.70 30.38 -2.64
C LEU A 214 -6.46 31.53 -1.95
N GLU A 215 -7.46 32.11 -2.61
CA GLU A 215 -8.27 33.25 -2.12
C GLU A 215 -9.72 32.83 -1.82
N ASP A 216 -10.32 31.99 -2.69
CA ASP A 216 -11.68 31.45 -2.51
C ASP A 216 -11.61 30.19 -1.65
N LEU A 217 -11.65 30.38 -0.34
CA LEU A 217 -11.49 29.34 0.69
C LEU A 217 -12.83 29.02 1.37
N ASP A 218 -12.90 27.87 2.01
CA ASP A 218 -13.99 27.45 2.88
C ASP A 218 -13.45 27.38 4.31
N ASP A 219 -13.78 28.37 5.16
CA ASP A 219 -13.26 28.53 6.52
C ASP A 219 -11.72 28.40 6.62
N GLY A 220 -11.01 28.96 5.65
CA GLY A 220 -9.54 28.92 5.56
C GLY A 220 -9.00 27.65 4.90
N ASP A 221 -9.83 26.71 4.50
CA ASP A 221 -9.46 25.52 3.77
C ASP A 221 -9.55 25.69 2.25
N LEU A 222 -8.68 24.98 1.54
CA LEU A 222 -8.82 24.85 0.09
C LEU A 222 -10.10 24.11 -0.26
N LYS A 223 -10.84 24.62 -1.24
CA LYS A 223 -11.99 23.91 -1.81
C LYS A 223 -11.49 22.80 -2.73
N HIS A 224 -11.94 21.56 -2.52
CA HIS A 224 -11.60 20.46 -3.41
C HIS A 224 -12.43 20.55 -4.70
N HIS A 225 -11.78 20.27 -5.83
CA HIS A 225 -12.44 20.19 -7.14
C HIS A 225 -12.95 18.77 -7.43
N THR A 226 -12.14 17.77 -7.11
CA THR A 226 -12.41 16.37 -7.48
C THR A 226 -12.63 15.54 -6.23
N ASP A 227 -13.80 14.92 -6.13
CA ASP A 227 -14.08 13.95 -5.06
C ASP A 227 -13.18 12.72 -5.24
N PHE A 228 -12.45 12.34 -4.19
CA PHE A 228 -11.50 11.21 -4.21
C PHE A 228 -12.16 9.87 -4.58
N ARG A 229 -13.47 9.72 -4.32
CA ARG A 229 -14.22 8.51 -4.70
C ARG A 229 -14.29 8.32 -6.22
N ARG A 230 -14.19 9.39 -6.99
CA ARG A 230 -14.07 9.30 -8.47
C ARG A 230 -12.72 8.72 -8.90
N VAL A 231 -11.64 9.03 -8.15
CA VAL A 231 -10.32 8.42 -8.37
C VAL A 231 -10.39 6.92 -8.03
N TYR A 232 -11.00 6.55 -6.91
CA TYR A 232 -11.18 5.15 -6.55
C TYR A 232 -12.06 4.40 -7.53
N ALA A 233 -13.14 5.01 -8.04
CA ALA A 233 -13.94 4.42 -9.09
C ALA A 233 -13.11 4.13 -10.36
N MET A 234 -12.24 5.06 -10.74
CA MET A 234 -11.30 4.86 -11.85
C MET A 234 -10.33 3.70 -11.59
N LEU A 235 -9.69 3.66 -10.42
CA LEU A 235 -8.77 2.57 -10.05
C LEU A 235 -9.47 1.20 -10.08
N LEU A 236 -10.69 1.13 -9.58
CA LEU A 236 -11.47 -0.10 -9.56
C LEU A 236 -11.94 -0.53 -10.95
N GLU A 237 -12.61 0.36 -11.69
CA GLU A 237 -13.26 0.00 -12.96
C GLU A 237 -12.30 0.02 -14.14
N ARG A 238 -11.44 1.06 -14.23
CA ARG A 238 -10.54 1.22 -15.38
C ARG A 238 -9.26 0.40 -15.27
N TRP A 239 -8.69 0.31 -14.07
CA TRP A 239 -7.45 -0.43 -13.86
C TRP A 239 -7.69 -1.87 -13.39
N LEU A 240 -8.38 -2.07 -12.27
CA LEU A 240 -8.59 -3.40 -11.69
C LEU A 240 -9.69 -4.22 -12.37
N LYS A 241 -10.53 -3.60 -13.21
CA LYS A 241 -11.67 -4.22 -13.94
C LYS A 241 -12.69 -4.85 -12.99
N ILE A 242 -12.97 -4.20 -11.88
CA ILE A 242 -14.00 -4.61 -10.91
C ILE A 242 -15.00 -3.47 -10.66
N PRO A 243 -16.27 -3.76 -10.36
CA PRO A 243 -17.28 -2.74 -10.11
C PRO A 243 -16.93 -1.83 -8.94
N ALA A 244 -17.02 -0.52 -9.13
CA ALA A 244 -16.73 0.46 -8.07
C ALA A 244 -17.90 0.67 -7.09
N LEU A 245 -19.14 0.48 -7.55
CA LEU A 245 -20.35 0.79 -6.77
C LEU A 245 -20.37 0.23 -5.34
N PRO A 246 -19.96 -1.01 -5.06
CA PRO A 246 -19.93 -1.54 -3.69
C PRO A 246 -18.94 -0.82 -2.76
N ALA A 247 -17.89 -0.21 -3.33
CA ALA A 247 -16.83 0.43 -2.55
C ALA A 247 -17.06 1.94 -2.39
N VAL A 248 -17.48 2.63 -3.45
CA VAL A 248 -17.56 4.10 -3.45
C VAL A 248 -18.99 4.62 -3.34
N GLY A 249 -20.00 3.79 -3.51
CA GLY A 249 -21.41 4.19 -3.53
C GLY A 249 -21.87 4.75 -4.89
N LYS A 250 -23.11 5.25 -4.91
CA LYS A 250 -23.74 5.80 -6.14
C LYS A 250 -23.24 7.22 -6.45
N GLY A 251 -23.19 7.58 -7.72
CA GLY A 251 -22.98 8.97 -8.18
C GLY A 251 -21.53 9.33 -8.49
N PHE A 252 -20.56 8.47 -8.20
CA PHE A 252 -19.14 8.74 -8.42
C PHE A 252 -18.66 8.13 -9.73
N LYS A 253 -18.76 8.92 -10.82
CA LYS A 253 -18.27 8.50 -12.14
C LYS A 253 -16.73 8.43 -12.14
N PRO A 254 -16.13 7.37 -12.71
CA PRO A 254 -14.68 7.26 -12.87
C PRO A 254 -14.08 8.47 -13.60
N LEU A 255 -12.85 8.82 -13.25
CA LEU A 255 -12.06 9.74 -14.06
C LEU A 255 -11.55 9.04 -15.32
N GLU A 256 -11.23 9.80 -16.35
CA GLU A 256 -10.71 9.28 -17.62
C GLU A 256 -9.19 9.54 -17.74
N ILE A 257 -8.41 9.02 -16.80
CA ILE A 257 -6.95 9.21 -16.76
C ILE A 257 -6.18 7.93 -17.08
N VAL A 258 -6.81 6.77 -16.99
CA VAL A 258 -6.21 5.46 -17.31
C VAL A 258 -7.15 4.58 -18.12
#